data_fba568eb805fee5e1ea583574b246a9b
#
_entry.id   fba568eb805fee5e1ea583574b246a9b
#
_cell.length_a   1.000
_cell.length_b   1.000
_cell.length_c   1.000
_cell.angle_alpha   90.00
_cell.angle_beta   90.00
_cell.angle_gamma   90.00
#
_symmetry.space_group_name_H-M   'P 1'
#
loop_
_entity.id
_entity.type
_entity.pdbx_description
1 polymer ?
#
loop_
_entity_poly.entity_id
_entity_poly.type
_entity_poly.pdbx_seq_one_letter_code
_entity_poly.pdbx_strand_id
1 'polypeptide(L)'
;MLFLDSPEHAAFRTELREFLAAELPAGDWDMRNDRDHVSPEHARFTEEFRKKLAARGWLTMGWPRDFGGAGASYMTQTVYMEEMSSAGAPGAYDQGVWLAGPALMMHGTPEQRDRWLPSMRTADVHWCQLFSEPGAGSDLASLQTRAVRDGDE
;
A
#
# COMPACT_ATOMS: atom_id res chain seq x y z
N MET A 1 -7.15 -27.46 -4.07
CA MET A 1 -8.18 -27.04 -3.11
C MET A 1 -8.81 -25.79 -3.69
N LEU A 2 -10.07 -25.83 -4.11
CA LEU A 2 -10.77 -24.65 -4.59
C LEU A 2 -11.23 -23.86 -3.34
N PHE A 3 -10.66 -22.70 -3.11
CA PHE A 3 -11.19 -21.76 -2.13
C PHE A 3 -12.43 -21.11 -2.75
N LEU A 4 -13.61 -21.52 -2.29
CA LEU A 4 -14.84 -20.86 -2.68
C LEU A 4 -15.01 -19.63 -1.80
N ASP A 5 -15.29 -18.51 -2.41
CA ASP A 5 -15.64 -17.28 -1.69
C ASP A 5 -16.91 -17.53 -0.85
N SER A 6 -16.92 -16.99 0.37
CA SER A 6 -18.17 -16.84 1.09
C SER A 6 -19.06 -15.82 0.36
N PRO A 7 -20.39 -15.80 0.62
CA PRO A 7 -21.26 -14.78 0.02
C PRO A 7 -20.77 -13.34 0.24
N GLU A 8 -20.19 -13.05 1.39
CA GLU A 8 -19.61 -11.75 1.74
C GLU A 8 -18.37 -11.45 0.86
N HIS A 9 -17.45 -12.42 0.73
CA HIS A 9 -16.26 -12.25 -0.11
C HIS A 9 -16.61 -12.15 -1.59
N ALA A 10 -17.61 -12.89 -2.06
CA ALA A 10 -18.10 -12.79 -3.43
C ALA A 10 -18.72 -11.41 -3.72
N ALA A 11 -19.48 -10.87 -2.79
CA ALA A 11 -20.04 -9.51 -2.90
C ALA A 11 -18.94 -8.45 -2.94
N PHE A 12 -17.96 -8.53 -2.04
CA PHE A 12 -16.81 -7.62 -2.02
C PHE A 12 -15.99 -7.72 -3.31
N ARG A 13 -15.76 -8.92 -3.82
CA ARG A 13 -15.07 -9.14 -5.11
C ARG A 13 -15.81 -8.46 -6.26
N THR A 14 -17.13 -8.55 -6.28
CA THR A 14 -17.96 -7.90 -7.30
C THR A 14 -17.83 -6.39 -7.21
N GLU A 15 -18.00 -5.81 -6.02
CA GLU A 15 -17.84 -4.38 -5.78
C GLU A 15 -16.45 -3.86 -6.20
N LEU A 16 -15.40 -4.61 -5.86
CA LEU A 16 -14.03 -4.24 -6.20
C LEU A 16 -13.80 -4.29 -7.72
N ARG A 17 -14.31 -5.32 -8.41
CA ARG A 17 -14.24 -5.42 -9.87
C ARG A 17 -14.96 -4.29 -10.59
N GLU A 18 -16.15 -3.93 -10.13
CA GLU A 18 -16.89 -2.78 -10.66
C GLU A 18 -16.11 -1.47 -10.49
N PHE A 19 -15.53 -1.26 -9.32
CA PHE A 19 -14.66 -0.12 -9.07
C PHE A 19 -13.43 -0.12 -9.99
N LEU A 20 -12.73 -1.23 -10.11
CA LEU A 20 -11.54 -1.33 -10.96
C LEU A 20 -11.90 -1.08 -12.43
N ALA A 21 -13.01 -1.63 -12.91
CA ALA A 21 -13.48 -1.42 -14.28
C ALA A 21 -13.85 0.05 -14.57
N ALA A 22 -14.34 0.78 -13.56
CA ALA A 22 -14.70 2.19 -13.69
C ALA A 22 -13.50 3.14 -13.58
N GLU A 23 -12.50 2.78 -12.79
CA GLU A 23 -11.43 3.70 -12.40
C GLU A 23 -10.09 3.46 -13.14
N LEU A 24 -9.86 2.24 -13.62
CA LEU A 24 -8.63 1.96 -14.37
C LEU A 24 -8.77 2.42 -15.82
N PRO A 25 -7.74 3.05 -16.39
CA PRO A 25 -7.75 3.44 -17.81
C PRO A 25 -7.90 2.22 -18.71
N ALA A 26 -8.57 2.43 -19.87
CA ALA A 26 -8.61 1.42 -20.90
C ALA A 26 -7.24 1.28 -21.57
N GLY A 27 -6.74 0.05 -21.74
CA GLY A 27 -5.48 -0.25 -22.39
C GLY A 27 -4.52 -1.03 -21.52
N ASP A 28 -3.28 -1.17 -22.00
CA ASP A 28 -2.23 -1.94 -21.33
C ASP A 28 -1.56 -1.08 -20.22
N TRP A 29 -2.28 -0.86 -19.16
CA TRP A 29 -1.81 -0.16 -17.97
C TRP A 29 -1.26 -1.14 -16.92
N ASP A 30 -0.39 -2.04 -17.34
CA ASP A 30 0.25 -2.94 -16.39
C ASP A 30 1.35 -2.22 -15.60
N MET A 31 0.95 -1.60 -14.50
CA MET A 31 1.85 -0.91 -13.56
C MET A 31 2.93 -1.81 -12.95
N ARG A 32 2.84 -3.12 -13.14
CA ARG A 32 3.84 -4.08 -12.61
C ARG A 32 5.14 -4.08 -13.40
N ASN A 33 5.10 -3.66 -14.67
CA ASN A 33 6.22 -3.76 -15.58
C ASN A 33 7.02 -2.46 -15.74
N ASP A 34 6.51 -1.32 -15.27
CA ASP A 34 7.19 -0.02 -15.42
C ASP A 34 7.91 0.40 -14.12
N ARG A 35 8.78 -0.49 -13.61
CA ARG A 35 9.56 -0.19 -12.39
C ARG A 35 10.63 0.87 -12.61
N ASP A 36 11.11 1.02 -13.85
CA ASP A 36 12.28 1.84 -14.15
C ASP A 36 11.93 3.21 -14.76
N HIS A 37 10.70 3.38 -15.27
CA HIS A 37 10.29 4.61 -15.95
C HIS A 37 8.82 4.99 -15.67
N VAL A 38 8.52 5.36 -14.44
CA VAL A 38 7.20 5.89 -14.10
C VAL A 38 7.03 7.26 -14.76
N SER A 39 6.19 7.35 -15.79
CA SER A 39 5.88 8.65 -16.38
C SER A 39 5.20 9.57 -15.36
N PRO A 40 5.31 10.90 -15.50
CA PRO A 40 4.60 11.85 -14.64
C PRO A 40 3.08 11.65 -14.64
N GLU A 41 2.52 11.10 -15.71
CA GLU A 41 1.11 10.77 -15.85
C GLU A 41 0.76 9.55 -14.98
N HIS A 42 1.55 8.48 -15.05
CA HIS A 42 1.40 7.30 -14.19
C HIS A 42 1.51 7.66 -12.70
N ALA A 43 2.49 8.51 -12.35
CA ALA A 43 2.66 8.95 -10.96
C ALA A 43 1.41 9.67 -10.44
N ARG A 44 0.88 10.62 -11.21
CA ARG A 44 -0.36 11.34 -10.86
C ARG A 44 -1.55 10.41 -10.75
N PHE A 45 -1.74 9.52 -11.74
CA PHE A 45 -2.80 8.53 -11.70
C PHE A 45 -2.70 7.64 -10.43
N THR A 46 -1.51 7.17 -10.09
CA THR A 46 -1.29 6.35 -8.88
C THR A 46 -1.69 7.10 -7.61
N GLU A 47 -1.31 8.37 -7.49
CA GLU A 47 -1.70 9.19 -6.33
C GLU A 47 -3.22 9.37 -6.22
N GLU A 48 -3.87 9.72 -7.33
CA GLU A 48 -5.33 9.90 -7.38
C GLU A 48 -6.06 8.59 -7.08
N PHE A 49 -5.59 7.49 -7.66
CA PHE A 49 -6.18 6.18 -7.45
C PHE A 49 -6.04 5.71 -5.98
N ARG A 50 -4.88 5.92 -5.36
CA ARG A 50 -4.67 5.64 -3.92
C ARG A 50 -5.62 6.44 -3.04
N LYS A 51 -5.87 7.72 -3.35
CA LYS A 51 -6.86 8.53 -2.63
C LYS A 51 -8.28 7.99 -2.78
N LYS A 52 -8.65 7.46 -3.93
CA LYS A 52 -9.94 6.79 -4.14
C LYS A 52 -10.05 5.51 -3.30
N LEU A 53 -9.00 4.69 -3.22
CA LEU A 53 -8.93 3.52 -2.34
C LEU A 53 -9.04 3.94 -0.86
N ALA A 54 -8.34 4.99 -0.47
CA ALA A 54 -8.40 5.55 0.89
C ALA A 54 -9.80 6.03 1.27
N ALA A 55 -10.48 6.74 0.36
CA ALA A 55 -11.84 7.24 0.57
C ALA A 55 -12.86 6.09 0.79
N ARG A 56 -12.61 4.91 0.22
CA ARG A 56 -13.41 3.69 0.45
C ARG A 56 -12.97 2.90 1.70
N GLY A 57 -11.91 3.32 2.38
CA GLY A 57 -11.31 2.60 3.50
C GLY A 57 -10.58 1.31 3.09
N TRP A 58 -10.36 1.11 1.78
CA TRP A 58 -9.73 -0.12 1.29
C TRP A 58 -8.22 -0.11 1.39
N LEU A 59 -7.60 1.07 1.35
CA LEU A 59 -6.14 1.21 1.43
C LEU A 59 -5.59 0.61 2.73
N THR A 60 -6.24 0.89 3.85
CA THR A 60 -5.83 0.43 5.19
C THR A 60 -6.85 -0.53 5.82
N MET A 61 -7.58 -1.30 5.00
CA MET A 61 -8.65 -2.16 5.49
C MET A 61 -8.20 -3.18 6.53
N GLY A 62 -6.97 -3.68 6.42
CA GLY A 62 -6.38 -4.64 7.34
C GLY A 62 -5.92 -4.06 8.68
N TRP A 63 -5.82 -2.73 8.80
CA TRP A 63 -5.40 -2.13 10.05
C TRP A 63 -6.43 -2.30 11.15
N PRO A 64 -5.99 -2.41 12.43
CA PRO A 64 -6.92 -2.43 13.56
C PRO A 64 -7.81 -1.18 13.58
N ARG A 65 -9.03 -1.34 14.10
CA ARG A 65 -10.01 -0.23 14.19
C ARG A 65 -9.51 0.93 15.01
N ASP A 66 -8.73 0.67 16.07
CA ASP A 66 -8.13 1.68 16.94
C ASP A 66 -7.16 2.60 16.19
N PHE A 67 -6.64 2.16 15.05
CA PHE A 67 -5.78 2.95 14.17
C PHE A 67 -6.50 3.40 12.89
N GLY A 68 -7.82 3.33 12.87
CA GLY A 68 -8.65 3.82 11.76
C GLY A 68 -8.75 2.86 10.56
N GLY A 69 -8.36 1.60 10.71
CA GLY A 69 -8.63 0.54 9.74
C GLY A 69 -10.01 -0.08 9.92
N ALA A 70 -10.37 -0.98 9.03
CA ALA A 70 -11.62 -1.76 9.13
C ALA A 70 -11.47 -3.04 9.97
N GLY A 71 -10.25 -3.48 10.28
CA GLY A 71 -9.97 -4.79 10.89
C GLY A 71 -10.40 -5.93 9.98
N ALA A 72 -10.28 -5.75 8.66
CA ALA A 72 -10.70 -6.73 7.68
C ALA A 72 -9.98 -8.08 7.85
N SER A 73 -10.73 -9.17 7.66
CA SER A 73 -10.16 -10.51 7.74
C SER A 73 -9.04 -10.72 6.72
N TYR A 74 -8.12 -11.65 6.98
CA TYR A 74 -7.09 -12.01 6.01
C TYR A 74 -7.69 -12.49 4.68
N MET A 75 -8.85 -13.16 4.70
CA MET A 75 -9.53 -13.58 3.48
C MET A 75 -10.04 -12.38 2.67
N THR A 76 -10.62 -11.37 3.33
CA THR A 76 -11.04 -10.13 2.66
C THR A 76 -9.84 -9.41 2.03
N GLN A 77 -8.72 -9.33 2.77
CA GLN A 77 -7.46 -8.77 2.25
C GLN A 77 -6.91 -9.58 1.08
N THR A 78 -7.03 -10.92 1.12
CA THR A 78 -6.63 -11.79 0.00
C THR A 78 -7.46 -11.51 -1.25
N VAL A 79 -8.79 -11.41 -1.12
CA VAL A 79 -9.67 -11.05 -2.24
C VAL A 79 -9.26 -9.70 -2.84
N TYR A 80 -8.99 -8.71 -1.99
CA TYR A 80 -8.49 -7.40 -2.43
C TYR A 80 -7.19 -7.52 -3.23
N MET A 81 -6.20 -8.24 -2.70
CA MET A 81 -4.90 -8.41 -3.36
C MET A 81 -5.01 -9.17 -4.69
N GLU A 82 -5.85 -10.20 -4.76
CA GLU A 82 -6.10 -10.96 -5.99
C GLU A 82 -6.67 -10.08 -7.10
N GLU A 83 -7.72 -9.32 -6.80
CA GLU A 83 -8.38 -8.47 -7.79
C GLU A 83 -7.50 -7.30 -8.23
N MET A 84 -6.85 -6.61 -7.28
CA MET A 84 -5.92 -5.52 -7.57
C MET A 84 -4.76 -6.00 -8.45
N SER A 85 -4.17 -7.15 -8.11
CA SER A 85 -3.06 -7.74 -8.87
C SER A 85 -3.49 -8.24 -10.25
N SER A 86 -4.66 -8.88 -10.35
CA SER A 86 -5.21 -9.33 -11.63
C SER A 86 -5.49 -8.18 -12.59
N ALA A 87 -5.96 -7.06 -12.06
CA ALA A 87 -6.24 -5.86 -12.85
C ALA A 87 -5.00 -5.02 -13.16
N GLY A 88 -3.82 -5.37 -12.63
CA GLY A 88 -2.62 -4.54 -12.74
C GLY A 88 -2.74 -3.19 -12.05
N ALA A 89 -3.65 -3.07 -11.07
CA ALA A 89 -3.95 -1.81 -10.41
C ALA A 89 -2.80 -1.33 -9.51
N PRO A 90 -2.52 -0.01 -9.45
CA PRO A 90 -1.52 0.53 -8.54
C PRO A 90 -2.00 0.49 -7.09
N GLY A 91 -1.07 0.49 -6.14
CA GLY A 91 -1.39 0.58 -4.70
C GLY A 91 -1.74 -0.76 -4.02
N ALA A 92 -1.68 -1.90 -4.73
CA ALA A 92 -1.82 -3.21 -4.11
C ALA A 92 -0.75 -3.45 -3.02
N TYR A 93 0.47 -2.96 -3.25
CA TYR A 93 1.60 -3.05 -2.31
C TYR A 93 2.09 -1.65 -1.95
N ASP A 94 1.44 -1.03 -0.96
CA ASP A 94 1.86 0.26 -0.42
C ASP A 94 2.80 0.04 0.78
N GLN A 95 4.05 0.47 0.67
CA GLN A 95 5.07 0.28 1.72
C GLN A 95 4.69 0.97 3.04
N GLY A 96 4.00 2.12 2.96
CA GLY A 96 3.47 2.79 4.13
C GLY A 96 2.44 1.93 4.85
N VAL A 97 1.49 1.39 4.10
CA VAL A 97 0.36 0.61 4.63
C VAL A 97 0.79 -0.76 5.16
N TRP A 98 1.64 -1.47 4.41
CA TRP A 98 1.97 -2.86 4.71
C TRP A 98 3.20 -3.04 5.59
N LEU A 99 4.08 -2.05 5.67
CA LEU A 99 5.32 -2.15 6.42
C LEU A 99 5.46 -1.05 7.48
N ALA A 100 5.50 0.23 7.08
CA ALA A 100 5.76 1.34 8.00
C ALA A 100 4.60 1.56 9.00
N GLY A 101 3.35 1.47 8.54
CA GLY A 101 2.17 1.59 9.41
C GLY A 101 2.13 0.54 10.51
N PRO A 102 2.20 -0.77 10.20
CA PRO A 102 2.31 -1.82 11.22
C PRO A 102 3.48 -1.63 12.18
N ALA A 103 4.66 -1.24 11.70
CA ALA A 103 5.81 -0.96 12.56
C ALA A 103 5.55 0.22 13.51
N LEU A 104 4.94 1.30 13.02
CA LEU A 104 4.55 2.43 13.86
C LEU A 104 3.46 2.06 14.87
N MET A 105 2.46 1.28 14.48
CA MET A 105 1.42 0.81 15.39
C MET A 105 1.98 -0.03 16.54
N MET A 106 2.98 -0.87 16.26
CA MET A 106 3.59 -1.74 17.28
C MET A 106 4.65 -1.04 18.12
N HIS A 107 5.48 -0.20 17.52
CA HIS A 107 6.72 0.28 18.13
C HIS A 107 6.84 1.82 18.19
N GLY A 108 5.99 2.55 17.46
CA GLY A 108 6.03 4.00 17.43
C GLY A 108 5.62 4.64 18.78
N THR A 109 6.12 5.84 19.05
CA THR A 109 5.61 6.66 20.16
C THR A 109 4.20 7.17 19.83
N PRO A 110 3.41 7.62 20.83
CA PRO A 110 2.11 8.25 20.55
C PRO A 110 2.22 9.38 19.53
N GLU A 111 3.22 10.25 19.64
CA GLU A 111 3.45 11.40 18.76
C GLU A 111 3.76 10.95 17.32
N GLN A 112 4.52 9.87 17.16
CA GLN A 112 4.82 9.30 15.84
C GLN A 112 3.57 8.70 15.20
N ARG A 113 2.75 7.98 15.97
CA ARG A 113 1.48 7.42 15.50
C ARG A 113 0.52 8.52 15.08
N ASP A 114 0.33 9.54 15.92
CA ASP A 114 -0.57 10.66 15.66
C ASP A 114 -0.14 11.48 14.44
N ARG A 115 1.16 11.60 14.23
CA ARG A 115 1.71 12.33 13.08
C ARG A 115 1.55 11.59 11.78
N TRP A 116 1.83 10.27 11.73
CA TRP A 116 2.03 9.56 10.48
C TRP A 116 0.87 8.67 10.06
N LEU A 117 0.20 7.97 10.99
CA LEU A 117 -0.86 7.03 10.62
C LEU A 117 -2.05 7.70 9.91
N PRO A 118 -2.52 8.89 10.30
CA PRO A 118 -3.59 9.57 9.57
C PRO A 118 -3.24 9.85 8.11
N SER A 119 -2.05 10.38 7.84
CA SER A 119 -1.62 10.74 6.49
C SER A 119 -1.36 9.52 5.59
N MET A 120 -0.96 8.38 6.14
CA MET A 120 -0.90 7.11 5.42
C MET A 120 -2.30 6.62 5.04
N ARG A 121 -3.26 6.72 5.97
CA ARG A 121 -4.63 6.28 5.78
C ARG A 121 -5.36 7.08 4.70
N THR A 122 -5.08 8.37 4.59
CA THR A 122 -5.67 9.27 3.58
C THR A 122 -4.91 9.28 2.25
N ALA A 123 -3.81 8.55 2.15
CA ALA A 123 -2.89 8.54 1.01
C ALA A 123 -2.24 9.91 0.74
N ASP A 124 -2.09 10.77 1.76
CA ASP A 124 -1.44 12.07 1.63
C ASP A 124 0.09 11.97 1.63
N VAL A 125 0.65 10.85 2.08
CA VAL A 125 2.09 10.59 2.06
C VAL A 125 2.39 9.28 1.33
N HIS A 126 3.53 9.26 0.65
CA HIS A 126 4.11 8.06 0.06
C HIS A 126 5.32 7.63 0.89
N TRP A 127 5.39 6.33 1.16
CA TRP A 127 6.51 5.73 1.88
C TRP A 127 7.31 4.84 0.94
N CYS A 128 8.62 4.91 1.05
CA CYS A 128 9.54 3.99 0.38
C CYS A 128 10.44 3.29 1.41
N GLN A 129 10.96 2.15 1.01
CA GLN A 129 11.92 1.38 1.79
C GLN A 129 13.29 1.49 1.12
N LEU A 130 14.27 1.97 1.86
CA LEU A 130 15.66 2.14 1.40
C LEU A 130 16.59 1.32 2.32
N PHE A 131 16.50 -0.02 2.26
CA PHE A 131 17.29 -0.92 3.12
C PHE A 131 18.52 -1.45 2.39
N SER A 132 18.37 -1.83 1.13
CA SER A 132 19.44 -2.45 0.35
C SER A 132 20.31 -1.41 -0.33
N GLU A 133 21.60 -1.70 -0.45
CA GLU A 133 22.57 -0.98 -1.26
C GLU A 133 23.05 -1.88 -2.40
N PRO A 134 23.71 -1.35 -3.45
CA PRO A 134 24.25 -2.19 -4.52
C PRO A 134 25.16 -3.32 -4.04
N GLY A 135 25.87 -3.12 -2.93
CA GLY A 135 26.78 -4.10 -2.31
C GLY A 135 26.23 -4.82 -1.07
N ALA A 136 25.00 -4.51 -0.62
CA ALA A 136 24.44 -5.03 0.62
C ALA A 136 22.94 -5.26 0.49
N GLY A 137 22.52 -6.50 0.51
CA GLY A 137 21.12 -6.93 0.48
C GLY A 137 20.81 -7.88 1.63
N SER A 138 20.83 -9.19 1.36
CA SER A 138 20.62 -10.21 2.41
C SER A 138 21.66 -10.11 3.53
N ASP A 139 22.89 -9.74 3.22
CA ASP A 139 23.89 -9.34 4.20
C ASP A 139 23.71 -7.87 4.59
N LEU A 140 22.71 -7.60 5.44
CA LEU A 140 22.40 -6.25 5.91
C LEU A 140 23.53 -5.65 6.76
N ALA A 141 24.38 -6.49 7.40
CA ALA A 141 25.49 -6.03 8.22
C ALA A 141 26.60 -5.35 7.41
N SER A 142 26.64 -5.57 6.08
CA SER A 142 27.60 -4.93 5.18
C SER A 142 27.19 -3.55 4.66
N LEU A 143 26.06 -2.98 5.12
CA LEU A 143 25.61 -1.63 4.77
C LEU A 143 26.68 -0.58 5.09
N GLN A 144 26.89 0.34 4.16
CA GLN A 144 27.87 1.42 4.27
C GLN A 144 27.25 2.81 4.40
N THR A 145 25.95 2.93 4.17
CA THR A 145 25.21 4.18 4.36
C THR A 145 25.38 4.67 5.80
N ARG A 146 25.76 5.93 5.93
CA ARG A 146 25.99 6.58 7.22
C ARG A 146 25.11 7.82 7.34
N ALA A 147 24.49 7.98 8.50
CA ALA A 147 23.90 9.26 8.89
C ALA A 147 24.97 10.09 9.59
N VAL A 148 25.27 11.27 9.07
CA VAL A 148 26.19 12.24 9.68
C VAL A 148 25.35 13.44 10.08
N ARG A 149 25.40 13.79 11.38
CA ARG A 149 24.66 14.95 11.89
C ARG A 149 25.26 16.23 11.31
N ASP A 150 24.41 17.08 10.71
CA ASP A 150 24.76 18.41 10.22
C ASP A 150 23.81 19.44 10.86
N GLY A 151 24.28 20.13 11.89
CA GLY A 151 23.46 21.01 12.70
C GLY A 151 22.33 20.29 13.43
N ASP A 152 21.09 20.69 13.16
CA ASP A 152 19.87 20.10 13.72
C ASP A 152 19.20 19.10 12.75
N GLU A 153 19.81 18.79 11.62
CA GLU A 153 19.37 17.82 10.62
C GLU A 153 20.08 16.46 10.75
#